data_51631a6a2c947fdb37b22a4af4bc3a5f
#
_entry.id   51631a6a2c947fdb37b22a4af4bc3a5f
#
_cell.length_a   1.000
_cell.length_b   1.000
_cell.length_c   1.000
_cell.angle_alpha   90.00
_cell.angle_beta   90.00
_cell.angle_gamma   90.00
#
_symmetry.space_group_name_H-M   'P 1'
#
loop_
_entity.id
_entity.type
_entity.pdbx_description
1 polymer ?
#
loop_
_entity_poly.entity_id
_entity_poly.type
_entity_poly.pdbx_seq_one_letter_code
_entity_poly.pdbx_strand_id
1 'polypeptide(L)'
;MNLIRLNRTLRYYEEIGLLMPTYTESGRRRYSKKDRTRLYLIQRGKNLGFNLQEIIDLFTIDRTGEKQLQKTIEYGNQKIGELDKKINGLIQLKEEIMRMKSKLERNLQKFE
;
A
#
# COMPACT_ATOMS: atom_id res chain seq x y z
N MET A 1 -0.15 -13.88 -11.81
CA MET A 1 -0.59 -12.58 -12.35
C MET A 1 -0.53 -12.64 -13.88
N ASN A 2 -1.56 -12.14 -14.54
CA ASN A 2 -1.61 -12.10 -16.00
C ASN A 2 -0.65 -11.02 -16.54
N LEU A 3 0.26 -11.38 -17.45
CA LEU A 3 1.23 -10.46 -18.03
C LEU A 3 0.59 -9.28 -18.76
N ILE A 4 -0.57 -9.50 -19.39
CA ILE A 4 -1.31 -8.44 -20.08
C ILE A 4 -1.79 -7.39 -19.07
N ARG A 5 -2.34 -7.80 -17.95
CA ARG A 5 -2.77 -6.91 -16.87
C ARG A 5 -1.59 -6.17 -16.26
N LEU A 6 -0.49 -6.86 -16.06
CA LEU A 6 0.73 -6.25 -15.52
C LEU A 6 1.23 -5.15 -16.46
N ASN A 7 1.30 -5.40 -17.77
CA ASN A 7 1.72 -4.42 -18.74
C ASN A 7 0.80 -3.19 -18.79
N ARG A 8 -0.51 -3.37 -18.72
CA ARG A 8 -1.48 -2.27 -18.66
C ARG A 8 -1.31 -1.44 -17.39
N THR A 9 -1.11 -2.10 -16.27
CA THR A 9 -0.90 -1.45 -14.98
C THR A 9 0.38 -0.63 -14.98
N LEU A 10 1.47 -1.17 -15.50
CA LEU A 10 2.74 -0.46 -15.59
C LEU A 10 2.65 0.75 -16.52
N ARG A 11 1.97 0.63 -17.66
CA ARG A 11 1.72 1.76 -18.58
C ARG A 11 0.92 2.86 -17.89
N TYR A 12 -0.11 2.48 -17.14
CA TYR A 12 -0.92 3.44 -16.41
C TYR A 12 -0.08 4.20 -15.38
N TYR A 13 0.77 3.50 -14.64
CA TYR A 13 1.66 4.13 -13.67
C TYR A 13 2.68 5.06 -14.32
N GLU A 14 3.14 4.73 -15.52
CA GLU A 14 3.98 5.63 -16.32
C GLU A 14 3.23 6.89 -16.73
N GLU A 15 2.01 6.73 -17.22
CA GLU A 15 1.16 7.85 -17.67
C GLU A 15 0.88 8.85 -16.56
N ILE A 16 0.66 8.39 -15.34
CA ILE A 16 0.37 9.26 -14.20
C ILE A 16 1.63 9.71 -13.45
N GLY A 17 2.81 9.34 -13.93
CA GLY A 17 4.08 9.80 -13.36
C GLY A 17 4.55 9.09 -12.10
N LEU A 18 3.95 7.96 -11.75
CA LEU A 18 4.43 7.14 -10.62
C LEU A 18 5.72 6.41 -10.95
N LEU A 19 5.89 6.01 -12.20
CA LEU A 19 7.08 5.34 -12.70
C LEU A 19 7.65 6.15 -13.86
N MET A 20 8.98 6.21 -13.92
CA MET A 20 9.69 6.93 -14.98
C MET A 20 10.76 6.00 -15.59
N PRO A 21 10.36 4.95 -16.32
CA PRO A 21 11.30 4.01 -16.89
C PRO A 21 12.09 4.62 -18.03
N THR A 22 13.27 4.09 -18.28
CA THR A 22 14.00 4.30 -19.52
C THR A 22 13.69 3.14 -20.46
N TYR A 23 13.98 3.34 -21.75
CA TYR A 23 13.73 2.31 -22.77
C TYR A 23 15.04 1.90 -23.40
N THR A 24 15.18 0.60 -23.66
CA THR A 24 16.30 0.08 -24.46
C THR A 24 16.08 0.40 -25.93
N GLU A 25 17.09 0.19 -26.77
CA GLU A 25 17.00 0.37 -28.22
C GLU A 25 15.89 -0.51 -28.84
N SER A 26 15.64 -1.68 -28.23
CA SER A 26 14.59 -2.61 -28.68
C SER A 26 13.22 -2.23 -28.13
N GLY A 27 13.06 -1.12 -27.41
CA GLY A 27 11.78 -0.66 -26.88
C GLY A 27 11.36 -1.32 -25.58
N ARG A 28 12.25 -2.03 -24.90
CA ARG A 28 11.97 -2.66 -23.61
C ARG A 28 12.12 -1.65 -22.48
N ARG A 29 11.22 -1.72 -21.49
CA ARG A 29 11.27 -0.89 -20.30
C ARG A 29 12.43 -1.29 -19.40
N ARG A 30 13.11 -0.27 -18.87
CA ARG A 30 14.10 -0.42 -17.79
C ARG A 30 13.68 0.43 -16.62
N TYR A 31 13.51 -0.19 -15.48
CA TYR A 31 13.13 0.48 -14.25
C TYR A 31 14.33 0.72 -13.36
N SER A 32 14.44 1.95 -12.83
CA SER A 32 15.45 2.30 -11.85
C SER A 32 15.16 1.61 -10.51
N LYS A 33 16.14 1.63 -9.60
CA LYS A 33 15.96 1.16 -8.24
C LYS A 33 14.83 1.93 -7.54
N LYS A 34 14.73 3.23 -7.80
CA LYS A 34 13.68 4.10 -7.26
C LYS A 34 12.29 3.65 -7.75
N ASP A 35 12.16 3.37 -9.03
CA ASP A 35 10.90 2.87 -9.61
C ASP A 35 10.51 1.52 -9.03
N ARG A 36 11.46 0.63 -8.86
CA ARG A 36 11.20 -0.69 -8.27
C ARG A 36 10.74 -0.58 -6.82
N THR A 37 11.34 0.30 -6.04
CA THR A 37 10.91 0.58 -4.67
C THR A 37 9.51 1.14 -4.63
N ARG A 38 9.19 2.09 -5.51
CA ARG A 38 7.84 2.66 -5.62
C ARG A 38 6.81 1.59 -5.96
N LEU A 39 7.11 0.76 -6.95
CA LEU A 39 6.20 -0.32 -7.35
C LEU A 39 5.94 -1.29 -6.20
N TYR A 40 6.98 -1.65 -5.47
CA TYR A 40 6.87 -2.49 -4.28
C TYR A 40 5.93 -1.87 -3.23
N LEU A 41 6.12 -0.59 -2.92
CA LEU A 41 5.29 0.13 -1.94
C LEU A 41 3.84 0.26 -2.43
N ILE A 42 3.64 0.50 -3.72
CA ILE A 42 2.29 0.56 -4.32
C ILE A 42 1.57 -0.76 -4.12
N GLN A 43 2.21 -1.86 -4.44
CA GLN A 43 1.62 -3.19 -4.31
C GLN A 43 1.31 -3.52 -2.85
N ARG A 44 2.21 -3.22 -1.94
CA ARG A 44 2.00 -3.45 -0.50
C ARG A 44 0.83 -2.60 0.03
N GLY A 45 0.77 -1.34 -0.36
CA GLY A 45 -0.32 -0.45 0.02
C GLY A 45 -1.67 -0.97 -0.46
N LYS A 46 -1.76 -1.41 -1.70
CA LYS A 46 -2.98 -2.00 -2.26
C LYS A 46 -3.39 -3.26 -1.52
N ASN A 47 -2.44 -4.14 -1.20
CA ASN A 47 -2.71 -5.37 -0.45
C ASN A 47 -3.20 -5.10 0.96
N LEU A 48 -2.81 -3.97 1.55
CA LEU A 48 -3.24 -3.55 2.88
C LEU A 48 -4.54 -2.73 2.87
N GLY A 49 -5.16 -2.56 1.72
CA GLY A 49 -6.45 -1.90 1.59
C GLY A 49 -6.40 -0.41 1.32
N PHE A 50 -5.23 0.15 0.99
CA PHE A 50 -5.14 1.54 0.53
C PHE A 50 -5.66 1.64 -0.90
N ASN A 51 -6.40 2.70 -1.21
CA ASN A 51 -6.82 2.93 -2.58
C ASN A 51 -5.67 3.56 -3.38
N LEU A 52 -5.77 3.45 -4.69
CA LEU A 52 -4.71 3.92 -5.59
C LEU A 52 -4.49 5.42 -5.47
N GLN A 53 -5.54 6.22 -5.28
CA GLN A 53 -5.42 7.68 -5.15
C GLN A 53 -4.59 8.08 -3.93
N GLU A 54 -4.79 7.41 -2.80
CA GLU A 54 -3.99 7.64 -1.60
C GLU A 54 -2.51 7.35 -1.84
N ILE A 55 -2.23 6.29 -2.60
CA ILE A 55 -0.85 5.91 -2.95
C ILE A 55 -0.24 6.92 -3.92
N ILE A 56 -1.00 7.34 -4.95
CA ILE A 56 -0.58 8.35 -5.91
C ILE A 56 -0.21 9.65 -5.20
N ASP A 57 -1.04 10.10 -4.27
CA ASP A 57 -0.83 11.35 -3.53
C ASP A 57 0.49 11.34 -2.75
N LEU A 58 0.94 10.17 -2.26
CA LEU A 58 2.22 10.05 -1.58
C LEU A 58 3.42 10.26 -2.50
N PHE A 59 3.29 9.95 -3.80
CA PHE A 59 4.43 9.93 -4.72
C PHE A 59 4.45 11.06 -5.74
N THR A 60 3.32 11.73 -5.98
CA THR A 60 3.21 12.75 -7.04
C THR A 60 3.32 14.19 -6.54
N ILE A 61 3.44 14.41 -5.23
CA ILE A 61 3.66 15.73 -4.68
C ILE A 61 5.06 16.20 -5.06
N ASP A 62 5.16 17.40 -5.65
CA ASP A 62 6.44 18.00 -5.98
C ASP A 62 7.24 18.25 -4.72
N ARG A 63 8.48 17.74 -4.70
CA ARG A 63 9.36 17.74 -3.51
C ARG A 63 10.51 18.73 -3.61
N THR A 64 10.47 19.66 -4.56
CA THR A 64 11.58 20.57 -4.80
C THR A 64 11.61 21.77 -3.85
N GLY A 65 10.49 22.13 -3.22
CA GLY A 65 10.40 23.27 -2.31
C GLY A 65 10.21 22.85 -0.87
N GLU A 66 10.67 23.71 0.07
CA GLU A 66 10.52 23.49 1.51
C GLU A 66 9.08 23.28 1.93
N LYS A 67 8.15 24.10 1.41
CA LYS A 67 6.72 23.95 1.70
C LYS A 67 6.17 22.62 1.22
N GLN A 68 6.63 22.15 0.06
CA GLN A 68 6.20 20.88 -0.50
C GLN A 68 6.73 19.70 0.31
N LEU A 69 7.97 19.79 0.78
CA LEU A 69 8.54 18.79 1.68
C LEU A 69 7.76 18.72 3.00
N GLN A 70 7.44 19.87 3.59
CA GLN A 70 6.64 19.92 4.82
C GLN A 70 5.27 19.30 4.63
N LYS A 71 4.57 19.61 3.54
CA LYS A 71 3.25 19.03 3.22
C LYS A 71 3.33 17.53 3.05
N THR A 72 4.37 17.03 2.38
CA THR A 72 4.59 15.60 2.18
C THR A 72 4.82 14.89 3.51
N ILE A 73 5.62 15.49 4.40
CA ILE A 73 5.86 14.94 5.74
C ILE A 73 4.57 14.92 6.56
N GLU A 74 3.80 15.99 6.54
CA GLU A 74 2.51 16.06 7.24
C GLU A 74 1.53 15.01 6.75
N TYR A 75 1.45 14.82 5.43
CA TYR A 75 0.61 13.80 4.82
C TYR A 75 1.06 12.40 5.25
N GLY A 76 2.37 12.15 5.27
CA GLY A 76 2.94 10.89 5.75
C GLY A 76 2.58 10.64 7.21
N ASN A 77 2.71 11.66 8.07
CA ASN A 77 2.36 11.55 9.48
C ASN A 77 0.87 11.25 9.68
N GLN A 78 0.01 11.89 8.90
CA GLN A 78 -1.43 11.61 8.93
C GLN A 78 -1.72 10.15 8.55
N LYS A 79 -1.08 9.65 7.51
CA LYS A 79 -1.26 8.25 7.07
C LYS A 79 -0.74 7.26 8.11
N ILE A 80 0.37 7.56 8.76
CA ILE A 80 0.89 6.75 9.87
C ILE A 80 -0.14 6.69 11.01
N GLY A 81 -0.73 7.83 11.38
CA GLY A 81 -1.77 7.88 12.40
C GLY A 81 -3.01 7.06 12.05
N GLU A 82 -3.43 7.09 10.78
CA GLU A 82 -4.54 6.27 10.30
C GLU A 82 -4.22 4.78 10.37
N LEU A 83 -2.98 4.40 10.03
CA LEU A 83 -2.51 3.02 10.15
C LEU A 83 -2.50 2.55 11.59
N ASP A 84 -2.04 3.38 12.52
CA ASP A 84 -2.04 3.06 13.94
C ASP A 84 -3.45 2.77 14.46
N LYS A 85 -4.43 3.55 14.03
CA LYS A 85 -5.83 3.32 14.37
C LYS A 85 -6.34 1.98 13.84
N LYS A 86 -5.98 1.65 12.60
CA LYS A 86 -6.34 0.35 12.00
C LYS A 86 -5.70 -0.81 12.75
N ILE A 87 -4.43 -0.68 13.11
CA ILE A 87 -3.70 -1.68 13.89
C ILE A 87 -4.38 -1.92 15.23
N ASN A 88 -4.69 -0.85 15.95
CA ASN A 88 -5.37 -0.94 17.24
C ASN A 88 -6.75 -1.57 17.10
N GLY A 89 -7.50 -1.19 16.07
CA GLY A 89 -8.81 -1.78 15.79
C GLY A 89 -8.72 -3.27 15.48
N LEU A 90 -7.71 -3.69 14.72
CA LEU A 90 -7.48 -5.10 14.41
C LEU A 90 -7.07 -5.90 15.66
N ILE A 91 -6.26 -5.33 16.54
CA ILE A 91 -5.89 -5.94 17.81
C ILE A 91 -7.14 -6.18 18.66
N GLN A 92 -8.00 -5.17 18.79
CA GLN A 92 -9.25 -5.29 19.55
C GLN A 92 -10.17 -6.36 18.96
N LEU A 93 -10.33 -6.37 17.66
CA LEU A 93 -11.15 -7.38 16.98
C LEU A 93 -10.59 -8.79 17.21
N LYS A 94 -9.29 -8.95 17.09
CA LYS A 94 -8.61 -10.23 17.37
C LYS A 94 -8.92 -10.72 18.78
N GLU A 95 -8.82 -9.83 19.77
CA GLU A 95 -9.09 -10.15 21.16
C GLU A 95 -10.54 -10.59 21.37
N GLU A 96 -11.49 -9.91 20.71
CA GLU A 96 -12.91 -10.29 20.77
C GLU A 96 -13.14 -11.67 20.16
N ILE A 97 -12.52 -11.94 19.01
CA ILE A 97 -12.62 -13.26 18.35
C ILE A 97 -12.04 -14.34 19.22
N MET A 98 -10.89 -14.07 19.86
CA MET A 98 -10.26 -15.02 20.79
C MET A 98 -11.16 -15.36 21.98
N ARG A 99 -11.83 -14.36 22.55
CA ARG A 99 -12.80 -14.58 23.64
C ARG A 99 -13.98 -15.42 23.18
N MET A 100 -14.53 -15.12 22.01
CA MET A 100 -15.63 -15.90 21.42
C MET A 100 -15.20 -17.35 21.18
N LYS A 101 -14.02 -17.53 20.59
CA LYS A 101 -13.46 -18.86 20.32
C LYS A 101 -13.31 -19.67 21.61
N SER A 102 -12.75 -19.06 22.66
CA SER A 102 -12.57 -19.73 23.96
C SER A 102 -13.91 -20.17 24.55
N LYS A 103 -14.93 -19.34 24.43
CA LYS A 103 -16.28 -19.69 24.89
C LYS A 103 -16.85 -20.87 24.12
N LEU A 104 -16.68 -20.88 22.80
CA LEU A 104 -17.12 -21.98 21.95
C LEU A 104 -16.40 -23.29 22.27
N GLU A 105 -15.11 -23.22 22.50
CA GLU A 105 -14.31 -24.38 22.88
C GLU A 105 -14.79 -24.98 24.21
N ARG A 106 -15.10 -24.14 25.20
CA ARG A 106 -15.67 -24.61 26.46
C ARG A 106 -17.04 -25.29 26.29
N ASN A 107 -17.86 -24.70 25.39
CA ASN A 107 -19.17 -25.28 25.08
C ASN A 107 -19.03 -26.63 24.35
N LEU A 108 -18.02 -26.73 23.48
CA LEU A 108 -17.76 -27.99 22.77
C LEU A 108 -17.35 -29.11 23.73
N GLN A 109 -16.56 -28.82 24.76
CA GLN A 109 -16.15 -29.81 25.76
C GLN A 109 -17.33 -30.47 26.47
N LYS A 110 -18.47 -29.79 26.60
CA LYS A 110 -19.69 -30.33 27.21
C LYS A 110 -20.29 -31.50 26.43
N PHE A 111 -19.93 -31.66 25.18
CA PHE A 111 -20.42 -32.74 24.33
C PHE A 111 -19.50 -33.99 24.36
N GLU A 112 -18.36 -33.92 25.01
CA GLU A 112 -17.39 -35.03 25.10
C GLU A 112 -17.73 -36.03 26.22
#